data_1bdbe969c6dbeefbe276ec23597c10b7
#
_entry.id   1bdbe969c6dbeefbe276ec23597c10b7
#
_cell.length_a   1.000
_cell.length_b   1.000
_cell.length_c   1.000
_cell.angle_alpha   90.00
_cell.angle_beta   90.00
_cell.angle_gamma   90.00
#
_symmetry.space_group_name_H-M   'P 1'
#
loop_
_entity.id
_entity.type
_entity.pdbx_description
1 polymer ?
#
loop_
_entity_poly.entity_id
_entity_poly.type
_entity_poly.pdbx_seq_one_letter_code
_entity_poly.pdbx_strand_id
1 'polypeptide(L)' 'MSFLRELDHAIATVTEAPHRWPRYIAGTRRYVFPKFPFSLVYFVEDARVVVVALEAEHKEPGYWRKTLGRRD' A
#
# COMPACT_ATOMS: atom_id res chain seq x y z
N MET A 1 -6.98 -7.11 -18.69
CA MET A 1 -6.63 -7.41 -17.30
C MET A 1 -7.34 -6.44 -16.37
N SER A 2 -8.03 -6.95 -15.37
CA SER A 2 -8.80 -6.07 -14.51
C SER A 2 -7.96 -5.56 -13.35
N PHE A 3 -8.30 -4.38 -12.86
CA PHE A 3 -7.64 -3.80 -11.72
C PHE A 3 -7.84 -4.65 -10.46
N LEU A 4 -9.01 -5.24 -10.30
CA LEU A 4 -9.28 -6.08 -9.15
C LEU A 4 -8.36 -7.30 -9.09
N ARG A 5 -8.04 -7.87 -10.24
CA ARG A 5 -7.08 -8.96 -10.31
C ARG A 5 -5.69 -8.51 -9.89
N GLU A 6 -5.29 -7.33 -10.37
CA GLU A 6 -4.00 -6.79 -10.00
C GLU A 6 -3.93 -6.47 -8.53
N LEU A 7 -5.03 -6.01 -7.97
CA LEU A 7 -5.10 -5.71 -6.55
C LEU A 7 -4.96 -6.99 -5.72
N ASP A 8 -5.68 -8.05 -6.09
CA ASP A 8 -5.56 -9.32 -5.40
C ASP A 8 -4.13 -9.85 -5.47
N HIS A 9 -3.52 -9.73 -6.64
CA HIS A 9 -2.14 -10.16 -6.84
C HIS A 9 -1.18 -9.34 -5.96
N ALA A 10 -1.39 -8.04 -5.89
CA ALA A 10 -0.55 -7.17 -5.09
C ALA A 10 -0.64 -7.53 -3.61
N ILE A 11 -1.85 -7.75 -3.12
CA ILE A 11 -2.06 -8.12 -1.73
C ILE A 11 -1.36 -9.44 -1.41
N ALA A 12 -1.52 -10.43 -2.28
CA ALA A 12 -0.87 -11.71 -2.09
C ALA A 12 0.65 -11.57 -2.11
N THR A 13 1.16 -10.73 -3.02
CA THR A 13 2.59 -10.53 -3.18
C THR A 13 3.21 -9.88 -1.94
N VAL A 14 2.58 -8.82 -1.41
CA VAL A 14 3.13 -8.17 -0.21
C VAL A 14 2.94 -9.02 1.03
N THR A 15 1.88 -9.81 1.10
CA THR A 15 1.64 -10.67 2.25
C THR A 15 2.69 -11.77 2.34
N GLU A 16 3.13 -12.25 1.20
CA GLU A 16 4.12 -13.32 1.15
C GLU A 16 5.49 -12.87 1.69
N ALA A 17 5.86 -11.62 1.40
CA ALA A 17 7.16 -11.10 1.83
C ALA A 17 7.03 -9.61 2.16
N PRO A 18 6.38 -9.29 3.28
CA PRO A 18 5.99 -7.90 3.56
C PRO A 18 7.16 -6.95 3.79
N HIS A 19 8.32 -7.47 4.19
CA HIS A 19 9.47 -6.59 4.45
C HIS A 19 10.36 -6.41 3.22
N ARG A 20 9.99 -7.03 2.12
CA ARG A 20 10.76 -6.97 0.89
C ARG A 20 10.63 -5.62 0.19
N TRP A 21 9.48 -4.96 0.35
CA TRP A 21 9.18 -3.74 -0.40
C TRP A 21 9.69 -2.50 0.30
N PRO A 22 9.99 -1.44 -0.46
CA PRO A 22 10.64 -0.26 0.11
C PRO A 22 9.84 0.42 1.21
N ARG A 23 10.53 0.98 2.16
CA ARG A 23 9.92 1.79 3.20
C ARG A 23 9.38 3.08 2.59
N TYR A 24 8.32 3.57 3.18
CA TYR A 24 7.64 4.74 2.68
C TYR A 24 7.26 5.64 3.86
N ILE A 25 6.41 6.61 3.64
CA ILE A 25 6.03 7.65 4.59
C ILE A 25 5.34 7.05 5.82
N ALA A 26 5.62 7.61 6.99
CA ALA A 26 4.89 7.32 8.24
C ALA A 26 4.92 5.84 8.64
N GLY A 27 6.05 5.19 8.47
CA GLY A 27 6.21 3.81 8.91
C GLY A 27 5.57 2.78 8.03
N THR A 28 5.17 3.18 6.82
CA THR A 28 4.55 2.26 5.87
C THR A 28 5.59 1.71 4.90
N ARG A 29 5.10 0.84 4.01
CA ARG A 29 5.84 0.36 2.86
C ARG A 29 4.96 0.52 1.64
N ARG A 30 5.58 0.51 0.47
CA ARG A 30 4.86 0.78 -0.77
C ARG A 30 5.19 -0.25 -1.84
N TYR A 31 4.14 -0.80 -2.43
CA TYR A 31 4.26 -1.67 -3.59
C TYR A 31 3.66 -0.93 -4.78
N VAL A 32 4.49 -0.64 -5.79
CA VAL A 32 4.05 0.08 -6.98
C VAL A 32 3.47 -0.92 -7.97
N PHE A 33 2.24 -0.67 -8.43
CA PHE A 33 1.61 -1.53 -9.41
C PHE A 33 2.35 -1.41 -10.75
N PRO A 34 2.66 -2.54 -11.39
CA PRO A 34 3.40 -2.47 -12.66
C PRO A 34 2.58 -1.94 -13.83
N LYS A 35 1.25 -2.07 -13.80
CA LYS A 35 0.43 -1.72 -14.95
C LYS A 35 -0.64 -0.68 -14.70
N PHE A 36 -0.70 -0.15 -13.50
CA PHE A 36 -1.71 0.85 -13.14
C PHE A 36 -1.04 1.97 -12.36
N PRO A 37 -1.55 3.19 -12.46
CA PRO A 37 -0.92 4.34 -11.80
C PRO A 37 -1.28 4.42 -10.31
N PHE A 38 -1.04 3.34 -9.59
CA PHE A 38 -1.35 3.25 -8.17
C PHE A 38 -0.24 2.53 -7.43
N SER A 39 -0.18 2.77 -6.13
CA SER A 39 0.68 2.03 -5.23
C SER A 39 -0.15 1.53 -4.07
N LEU A 40 0.18 0.33 -3.61
CA LEU A 40 -0.44 -0.24 -2.42
C LEU A 40 0.41 0.18 -1.22
N VAL A 41 -0.18 0.95 -0.31
CA VAL A 41 0.52 1.41 0.88
C VAL A 41 0.04 0.60 2.07
N TYR A 42 0.98 0.02 2.79
CA TYR A 42 0.65 -0.87 3.89
C TYR A 42 1.70 -0.79 5.00
N PHE A 43 1.36 -1.33 6.16
CA PHE A 43 2.36 -1.54 7.19
C PHE A 43 2.17 -2.93 7.78
N VAL A 44 3.16 -3.37 8.56
CA VAL A 44 3.13 -4.69 9.18
C VAL A 44 2.94 -4.52 10.68
N GLU A 45 1.96 -5.22 11.22
CA GLU A 45 1.66 -5.17 12.65
C GLU A 45 1.30 -6.57 13.10
N ASP A 46 1.99 -7.05 14.12
CA ASP A 46 1.75 -8.40 14.66
C ASP A 46 1.75 -9.47 13.57
N ALA A 47 2.77 -9.42 12.72
CA ALA A 47 2.93 -10.36 11.61
C ALA A 47 1.78 -10.33 10.61
N ARG A 48 1.03 -9.23 10.58
CA ARG A 48 -0.05 -9.04 9.61
C ARG A 48 0.21 -7.83 8.74
N VAL A 49 -0.24 -7.92 7.50
CA VAL A 49 -0.19 -6.79 6.57
C VAL A 49 -1.47 -6.00 6.73
N VAL A 50 -1.33 -4.71 7.02
CA VAL A 50 -2.48 -3.81 7.14
C VAL A 50 -2.40 -2.81 6.00
N VAL A 51 -3.35 -2.88 5.07
CA VAL A 51 -3.41 -1.97 3.94
C VAL A 51 -4.06 -0.67 4.38
N VAL A 52 -3.37 0.45 4.14
CA VAL A 52 -3.90 1.75 4.53
C VAL A 52 -4.42 2.55 3.36
N ALA A 53 -3.91 2.33 2.17
CA ALA A 53 -4.35 3.14 1.03
C ALA A 53 -3.95 2.52 -0.30
N LEU A 54 -4.72 2.86 -1.33
CA LEU A 54 -4.29 2.73 -2.71
C LEU A 54 -3.94 4.15 -3.13
N GLU A 55 -2.65 4.45 -3.16
CA GLU A 55 -2.20 5.80 -3.46
C GLU A 55 -2.11 6.02 -4.96
N ALA A 56 -2.85 7.01 -5.45
CA ALA A 56 -2.83 7.34 -6.86
C ALA A 56 -1.54 8.09 -7.19
N GLU A 57 -0.96 7.77 -8.33
CA GLU A 57 0.32 8.32 -8.73
C GLU A 57 0.26 9.85 -8.89
N HIS A 58 -0.89 10.38 -9.32
CA HIS A 58 -1.04 11.80 -9.57
C HIS A 58 -1.37 12.61 -8.32
N LYS A 59 -1.56 11.96 -7.20
CA LYS A 59 -1.84 12.65 -5.94
C LYS A 59 -0.55 12.95 -5.20
N GLU A 60 -0.63 13.91 -4.28
CA GLU A 60 0.48 14.25 -3.42
C GLU A 60 0.85 13.05 -2.55
N PRO A 61 2.13 12.67 -2.50
CA PRO A 61 2.56 11.53 -1.69
C PRO A 61 2.11 11.69 -0.24
N GLY A 62 1.52 10.64 0.29
CA GLY A 62 1.10 10.64 1.69
C GLY A 62 -0.17 11.41 1.98
N TYR A 63 -0.96 11.75 0.95
CA TYR A 63 -2.20 12.50 1.16
C TYR A 63 -3.18 11.78 2.09
N TRP A 64 -3.05 10.48 2.22
CA TRP A 64 -3.90 9.65 3.06
C TRP A 64 -3.55 9.74 4.56
N ARG A 65 -2.43 10.39 4.90
CA ARG A 65 -1.99 10.44 6.29
C ARG A 65 -2.97 11.13 7.22
N LYS A 66 -3.66 12.12 6.72
CA LYS A 66 -4.64 12.83 7.53
C LYS A 66 -5.74 11.90 8.01
N THR A 67 -6.14 10.97 7.15
CA THR A 67 -7.15 10.00 7.51
C THR A 67 -6.65 9.08 8.62
N LEU A 68 -5.40 8.64 8.53
CA LEU A 68 -4.81 7.83 9.58
C LEU A 68 -4.75 8.58 10.91
N GLY A 69 -4.40 9.85 10.87
CA GLY A 69 -4.27 10.66 12.06
C GLY A 69 -5.59 10.95 12.75
N ARG A 70 -6.70 10.68 12.08
CA ARG A 70 -8.03 10.93 12.62
C ARG A 70 -8.72 9.68 13.14
N ARG A 71 -7.98 8.65 13.29
CA ARG A 71 -8.53 7.42 13.87
C ARG A 71 -8.74 7.62 15.35
N ASP A 72 -9.93 7.78 15.71
CA ASP A 72 -10.28 7.95 17.13
C ASP A 72 -11.13 6.81 17.60
#